data_8f8f226e5eb7d0c05673d0677dd8658b
#
_entry.id   8f8f226e5eb7d0c05673d0677dd8658b
#
_cell.length_a   1.000
_cell.length_b   1.000
_cell.length_c   1.000
_cell.angle_alpha   90.00
_cell.angle_beta   90.00
_cell.angle_gamma   90.00
#
_symmetry.space_group_name_H-M   'P 1'
#
loop_
_entity.id
_entity.type
_entity.pdbx_description
1 polymer ?
#
loop_
_entity_poly.entity_id
_entity_poly.type
_entity_poly.pdbx_seq_one_letter_code
_entity_poly.pdbx_strand_id
1 'polypeptide(L)'
;MSELKNCTFGYNEKISHSGWTAPMAHFRKLKISPKFLKKTGSHRASVKSVASGKIDFAAIDAQSWRFIQKYDKFAVKIRVLDHTNPTPGLPFITSQSGLKENLFQAIKKAIELLCEKYRLLLYLNDFVIIEEEKYLKSLR
;
A
#
# COMPACT_ATOMS: atom_id res chain seq x y z
N MET A 1 -5.09 18.65 -10.10
CA MET A 1 -5.83 17.34 -10.05
C MET A 1 -6.80 17.15 -11.24
N SER A 2 -7.35 18.19 -11.84
CA SER A 2 -8.17 18.10 -13.08
C SER A 2 -7.41 17.48 -14.28
N GLU A 3 -6.11 17.64 -14.33
CA GLU A 3 -5.23 17.14 -15.39
C GLU A 3 -5.13 15.61 -15.45
N LEU A 4 -5.37 14.92 -14.32
CA LEU A 4 -5.29 13.46 -14.25
C LEU A 4 -6.38 12.72 -15.03
N LYS A 5 -7.44 13.42 -15.47
CA LYS A 5 -8.55 12.81 -16.23
C LYS A 5 -8.12 12.22 -17.58
N ASN A 6 -7.09 12.77 -18.20
CA ASN A 6 -6.58 12.29 -19.49
C ASN A 6 -5.34 11.40 -19.36
N CYS A 7 -4.93 11.07 -18.13
CA CYS A 7 -3.73 10.32 -17.82
C CYS A 7 -3.99 8.83 -17.71
N THR A 8 -2.92 8.05 -17.87
CA THR A 8 -2.87 6.61 -17.66
C THR A 8 -2.54 6.31 -16.21
N PHE A 9 -3.47 5.66 -15.51
CA PHE A 9 -3.26 5.15 -14.16
C PHE A 9 -2.69 3.73 -14.18
N GLY A 10 -1.55 3.53 -13.51
CA GLY A 10 -0.94 2.23 -13.30
C GLY A 10 -1.37 1.59 -11.98
N TYR A 11 -1.74 0.31 -12.02
CA TYR A 11 -2.09 -0.48 -10.85
C TYR A 11 -1.36 -1.82 -10.87
N ASN A 12 -1.03 -2.35 -9.70
CA ASN A 12 -0.38 -3.65 -9.60
C ASN A 12 -1.34 -4.79 -9.97
N GLU A 13 -2.44 -4.95 -9.21
CA GLU A 13 -3.49 -5.94 -9.41
C GLU A 13 -4.85 -5.37 -8.98
N LYS A 14 -5.96 -5.84 -9.60
CA LYS A 14 -7.31 -5.40 -9.22
C LYS A 14 -7.75 -5.88 -7.84
N ILE A 15 -7.17 -6.96 -7.33
CA ILE A 15 -7.41 -7.46 -5.97
C ILE A 15 -6.57 -6.72 -4.92
N SER A 16 -5.68 -5.84 -5.33
CA SER A 16 -4.82 -5.09 -4.40
C SER A 16 -5.62 -3.99 -3.72
N HIS A 17 -5.60 -3.96 -2.39
CA HIS A 17 -6.19 -2.86 -1.64
C HIS A 17 -5.47 -1.54 -1.91
N SER A 18 -4.15 -1.49 -1.71
CA SER A 18 -3.33 -0.28 -1.85
C SER A 18 -3.13 0.17 -3.31
N GLY A 19 -3.12 -0.76 -4.25
CA GLY A 19 -2.90 -0.44 -5.67
C GLY A 19 -4.17 -0.23 -6.47
N TRP A 20 -5.34 -0.62 -5.94
CA TRP A 20 -6.62 -0.52 -6.65
C TRP A 20 -7.76 0.00 -5.79
N THR A 21 -8.18 -0.71 -4.73
CA THR A 21 -9.41 -0.38 -4.00
C THR A 21 -9.35 0.99 -3.35
N ALA A 22 -8.30 1.26 -2.56
CA ALA A 22 -8.13 2.54 -1.87
C ALA A 22 -7.97 3.73 -2.83
N PRO A 23 -7.10 3.66 -3.88
CA PRO A 23 -7.03 4.76 -4.84
C PRO A 23 -8.32 4.97 -5.63
N MET A 24 -9.07 3.92 -6.01
CA MET A 24 -10.35 4.09 -6.69
C MET A 24 -11.38 4.80 -5.81
N ALA A 25 -11.43 4.49 -4.51
CA ALA A 25 -12.27 5.21 -3.55
C ALA A 25 -11.83 6.67 -3.40
N HIS A 26 -10.52 6.93 -3.36
CA HIS A 26 -9.97 8.28 -3.28
C HIS A 26 -10.29 9.10 -4.55
N PHE A 27 -10.14 8.52 -5.73
CA PHE A 27 -10.49 9.17 -7.01
C PHE A 27 -11.97 9.53 -7.08
N ARG A 28 -12.87 8.65 -6.61
CA ARG A 28 -14.31 8.98 -6.54
C ARG A 28 -14.59 10.22 -5.70
N LYS A 29 -13.95 10.33 -4.52
CA LYS A 29 -14.08 11.52 -3.64
C LYS A 29 -13.59 12.80 -4.35
N LEU A 30 -12.50 12.71 -5.09
CA LEU A 30 -11.92 13.83 -5.82
C LEU A 30 -12.57 14.09 -7.18
N LYS A 31 -13.58 13.29 -7.58
CA LYS A 31 -14.22 13.34 -8.90
C LYS A 31 -13.21 13.20 -10.05
N ILE A 32 -12.20 12.36 -9.84
CA ILE A 32 -11.19 11.99 -10.83
C ILE A 32 -11.56 10.64 -11.44
N SER A 33 -11.51 10.54 -12.76
CA SER A 33 -11.66 9.28 -13.49
C SER A 33 -10.54 9.17 -14.51
N PRO A 34 -9.50 8.37 -14.22
CA PRO A 34 -8.42 8.14 -15.19
C PRO A 34 -8.99 7.54 -16.49
N LYS A 35 -8.58 8.08 -17.63
CA LYS A 35 -9.07 7.61 -18.94
C LYS A 35 -8.51 6.25 -19.31
N PHE A 36 -7.26 5.99 -18.96
CA PHE A 36 -6.57 4.75 -19.28
C PHE A 36 -6.08 4.05 -18.01
N LEU A 37 -6.21 2.73 -18.01
CA LEU A 37 -5.80 1.87 -16.90
C LEU A 37 -4.78 0.86 -17.39
N LYS A 38 -3.64 0.72 -16.70
CA LYS A 38 -2.59 -0.22 -17.08
C LYS A 38 -2.15 -1.08 -15.91
N LYS A 39 -2.31 -2.39 -16.06
CA LYS A 39 -1.77 -3.37 -15.10
C LYS A 39 -0.25 -3.41 -15.20
N THR A 40 0.43 -3.38 -14.07
CA THR A 40 1.90 -3.35 -13.95
C THR A 40 2.48 -4.55 -13.22
N GLY A 41 1.66 -5.29 -12.44
CA GLY A 41 2.01 -6.51 -11.74
C GLY A 41 2.60 -6.30 -10.34
N SER A 42 3.24 -5.17 -10.02
CA SER A 42 3.76 -4.87 -8.68
C SER A 42 3.89 -3.37 -8.44
N HIS A 43 3.95 -2.95 -7.17
CA HIS A 43 4.21 -1.54 -6.81
C HIS A 43 5.54 -1.04 -7.39
N ARG A 44 6.60 -1.84 -7.31
CA ARG A 44 7.90 -1.49 -7.87
C ARG A 44 7.85 -1.33 -9.40
N ALA A 45 7.13 -2.21 -10.10
CA ALA A 45 6.94 -2.10 -11.55
C ALA A 45 6.10 -0.88 -11.93
N SER A 46 5.11 -0.51 -11.11
CA SER A 46 4.33 0.72 -11.27
C SER A 46 5.24 1.95 -11.21
N VAL A 47 6.05 2.09 -10.16
CA VAL A 47 6.98 3.23 -10.01
C VAL A 47 7.97 3.29 -11.16
N LYS A 48 8.57 2.15 -11.56
CA LYS A 48 9.49 2.09 -12.71
C LYS A 48 8.80 2.52 -14.01
N SER A 49 7.53 2.17 -14.18
CA SER A 49 6.74 2.56 -15.37
C SER A 49 6.46 4.06 -15.40
N VAL A 50 6.16 4.68 -14.25
CA VAL A 50 6.03 6.15 -14.15
C VAL A 50 7.39 6.81 -14.43
N ALA A 51 8.47 6.34 -13.79
CA ALA A 51 9.81 6.90 -13.97
C ALA A 51 10.33 6.84 -15.42
N SER A 52 9.81 5.91 -16.21
CA SER A 52 10.14 5.75 -17.64
C SER A 52 9.11 6.37 -18.60
N GLY A 53 8.09 7.07 -18.10
CA GLY A 53 7.06 7.71 -18.93
C GLY A 53 6.08 6.74 -19.62
N LYS A 54 6.04 5.46 -19.20
CA LYS A 54 5.12 4.45 -19.77
C LYS A 54 3.69 4.56 -19.25
N ILE A 55 3.52 5.17 -18.10
CA ILE A 55 2.27 5.56 -17.45
C ILE A 55 2.49 6.89 -16.76
N ASP A 56 1.41 7.61 -16.48
CA ASP A 56 1.51 8.97 -15.94
C ASP A 56 1.57 8.99 -14.41
N PHE A 57 0.79 8.14 -13.75
CA PHE A 57 0.76 8.04 -12.30
C PHE A 57 0.32 6.66 -11.83
N ALA A 58 0.56 6.35 -10.54
CA ALA A 58 0.22 5.06 -9.94
C ALA A 58 -0.05 5.21 -8.45
N ALA A 59 -0.76 4.25 -7.87
CA ALA A 59 -0.92 4.13 -6.43
C ALA A 59 0.05 3.09 -5.87
N ILE A 60 0.78 3.48 -4.82
CA ILE A 60 1.85 2.68 -4.26
C ILE A 60 1.62 2.52 -2.76
N ASP A 61 1.75 1.31 -2.26
CA ASP A 61 1.79 1.03 -0.84
C ASP A 61 2.90 1.83 -0.14
N ALA A 62 2.59 2.41 1.02
CA ALA A 62 3.51 3.31 1.71
C ALA A 62 4.85 2.64 2.08
N GLN A 63 4.82 1.37 2.52
CA GLN A 63 6.04 0.63 2.86
C GLN A 63 6.85 0.28 1.61
N SER A 64 6.17 -0.15 0.54
CA SER A 64 6.81 -0.37 -0.77
C SER A 64 7.48 0.91 -1.28
N TRP A 65 6.82 2.07 -1.13
CA TRP A 65 7.39 3.35 -1.54
C TRP A 65 8.67 3.70 -0.75
N ARG A 66 8.68 3.51 0.58
CA ARG A 66 9.88 3.72 1.40
C ARG A 66 11.06 2.85 0.95
N PHE A 67 10.80 1.58 0.66
CA PHE A 67 11.84 0.69 0.14
C PHE A 67 12.34 1.10 -1.24
N ILE A 68 11.43 1.48 -2.16
CA ILE A 68 11.79 1.96 -3.48
C ILE A 68 12.65 3.23 -3.39
N GLN A 69 12.28 4.19 -2.53
CA GLN A 69 13.08 5.38 -2.29
C GLN A 69 14.49 5.06 -1.77
N LYS A 70 14.61 4.05 -0.92
CA LYS A 70 15.88 3.66 -0.30
C LYS A 70 16.80 2.89 -1.24
N TYR A 71 16.24 2.04 -2.11
CA TYR A 71 17.01 1.03 -2.85
C TYR A 71 17.00 1.20 -4.36
N ASP A 72 16.08 1.96 -4.93
CA ASP A 72 15.91 2.10 -6.37
C ASP A 72 16.28 3.50 -6.87
N LYS A 73 17.31 3.58 -7.69
CA LYS A 73 17.81 4.87 -8.25
C LYS A 73 16.75 5.63 -9.06
N PHE A 74 15.76 4.95 -9.64
CA PHE A 74 14.71 5.63 -10.41
C PHE A 74 13.71 6.40 -9.54
N ALA A 75 13.70 6.16 -8.22
CA ALA A 75 12.80 6.85 -7.29
C ALA A 75 12.98 8.38 -7.29
N VAL A 76 14.20 8.88 -7.55
CA VAL A 76 14.49 10.32 -7.62
C VAL A 76 13.71 11.06 -8.73
N LYS A 77 13.18 10.34 -9.71
CA LYS A 77 12.37 10.90 -10.80
C LYS A 77 10.88 11.04 -10.43
N ILE A 78 10.49 10.56 -9.25
CA ILE A 78 9.10 10.45 -8.84
C ILE A 78 8.81 11.40 -7.68
N ARG A 79 7.64 12.01 -7.73
CA ARG A 79 7.08 12.79 -6.62
C ARG A 79 5.76 12.18 -6.16
N VAL A 80 5.46 12.29 -4.88
CA VAL A 80 4.15 11.99 -4.32
C VAL A 80 3.20 13.13 -4.70
N LEU A 81 2.03 12.80 -5.22
CA LEU A 81 1.00 13.76 -5.60
C LEU A 81 0.00 13.97 -4.46
N ASP A 82 -0.39 12.88 -3.80
CA ASP A 82 -1.39 12.88 -2.74
C ASP A 82 -1.33 11.57 -1.95
N HIS A 83 -2.07 11.49 -0.85
CA HIS A 83 -2.22 10.31 -0.01
C HIS A 83 -3.69 9.90 0.10
N THR A 84 -3.97 8.60 0.01
CA THR A 84 -5.28 8.06 0.38
C THR A 84 -5.47 8.15 1.90
N ASN A 85 -6.73 8.10 2.37
CA ASN A 85 -6.96 7.91 3.79
C ASN A 85 -6.29 6.63 4.28
N PRO A 86 -5.71 6.63 5.50
CA PRO A 86 -5.17 5.42 6.10
C PRO A 86 -6.25 4.36 6.26
N THR A 87 -5.88 3.12 6.00
CA THR A 87 -6.72 1.94 6.21
C THR A 87 -5.94 0.90 7.01
N PRO A 88 -6.61 -0.06 7.68
CA PRO A 88 -5.92 -1.16 8.33
C PRO A 88 -4.97 -1.87 7.37
N GLY A 89 -3.79 -2.25 7.86
CA GLY A 89 -2.84 -3.08 7.13
C GLY A 89 -3.37 -4.50 6.92
N LEU A 90 -2.62 -5.33 6.19
CA LEU A 90 -2.99 -6.73 5.97
C LEU A 90 -2.99 -7.48 7.32
N PRO A 91 -4.07 -8.18 7.69
CA PRO A 91 -4.12 -8.96 8.92
C PRO A 91 -3.29 -10.24 8.81
N PHE A 92 -2.74 -10.70 9.92
CA PHE A 92 -2.34 -12.10 10.05
C PHE A 92 -3.60 -12.94 10.20
N ILE A 93 -3.68 -14.04 9.48
CA ILE A 93 -4.84 -14.94 9.48
C ILE A 93 -4.42 -16.36 9.85
N THR A 94 -5.32 -17.11 10.49
CA THR A 94 -5.15 -18.53 10.77
C THR A 94 -6.50 -19.26 10.62
N SER A 95 -6.47 -20.47 10.14
CA SER A 95 -7.62 -21.38 10.12
C SER A 95 -7.85 -22.07 11.48
N GLN A 96 -6.91 -21.94 12.42
CA GLN A 96 -6.95 -22.59 13.73
C GLN A 96 -7.32 -21.57 14.80
N SER A 97 -8.61 -21.44 15.09
CA SER A 97 -9.13 -20.46 16.07
C SER A 97 -8.51 -20.59 17.47
N GLY A 98 -8.22 -21.82 17.93
CA GLY A 98 -7.59 -22.06 19.22
C GLY A 98 -6.15 -21.56 19.35
N LEU A 99 -5.48 -21.22 18.24
CA LEU A 99 -4.11 -20.67 18.25
C LEU A 99 -4.06 -19.14 18.20
N LYS A 100 -5.20 -18.46 18.06
CA LYS A 100 -5.24 -17.00 17.85
C LYS A 100 -4.42 -16.24 18.90
N GLU A 101 -4.69 -16.50 20.18
CA GLU A 101 -4.01 -15.80 21.26
C GLU A 101 -2.50 -16.13 21.31
N ASN A 102 -2.15 -17.42 21.19
CA ASN A 102 -0.74 -17.84 21.19
C ASN A 102 0.05 -17.22 20.04
N LEU A 103 -0.54 -17.15 18.85
CA LEU A 103 0.07 -16.50 17.67
C LEU A 103 0.22 -14.99 17.89
N PHE A 104 -0.80 -14.34 18.45
CA PHE A 104 -0.73 -12.91 18.78
C PHE A 104 0.44 -12.63 19.73
N GLN A 105 0.53 -13.35 20.83
CA GLN A 105 1.62 -13.18 21.80
C GLN A 105 3.00 -13.50 21.21
N ALA A 106 3.10 -14.55 20.40
CA ALA A 106 4.36 -14.93 19.74
C ALA A 106 4.84 -13.84 18.76
N ILE A 107 3.93 -13.30 17.92
CA ILE A 107 4.27 -12.23 16.96
C ILE A 107 4.64 -10.95 17.71
N LYS A 108 3.87 -10.57 18.73
CA LYS A 108 4.15 -9.40 19.56
C LYS A 108 5.53 -9.50 20.18
N LYS A 109 5.85 -10.64 20.80
CA LYS A 109 7.15 -10.92 21.38
C LYS A 109 8.29 -10.87 20.35
N ALA A 110 8.07 -11.42 19.16
CA ALA A 110 9.06 -11.38 18.08
C ALA A 110 9.36 -9.93 17.65
N ILE A 111 8.35 -9.05 17.59
CA ILE A 111 8.53 -7.63 17.26
C ILE A 111 9.28 -6.90 18.38
N GLU A 112 8.98 -7.18 19.64
CA GLU A 112 9.69 -6.61 20.80
C GLU A 112 11.18 -6.97 20.80
N LEU A 113 11.50 -8.22 20.44
CA LEU A 113 12.88 -8.74 20.37
C LEU A 113 13.61 -8.34 19.09
N LEU A 114 12.90 -7.78 18.10
CA LEU A 114 13.54 -7.37 16.86
C LEU A 114 14.53 -6.23 17.11
N CYS A 115 15.73 -6.37 16.58
CA CYS A 115 16.76 -5.34 16.64
C CYS A 115 16.21 -3.98 16.14
N GLU A 116 16.54 -2.90 16.83
CA GLU A 116 16.08 -1.54 16.54
C GLU A 116 16.26 -1.16 15.06
N LYS A 117 17.42 -1.50 14.49
CA LYS A 117 17.71 -1.28 13.06
C LYS A 117 16.60 -1.83 12.15
N TYR A 118 16.09 -3.02 12.44
CA TYR A 118 15.04 -3.65 11.63
C TYR A 118 13.64 -3.10 11.96
N ARG A 119 13.39 -2.77 13.22
CA ARG A 119 12.14 -2.09 13.63
C ARG A 119 11.99 -0.77 12.91
N LEU A 120 13.03 0.05 12.87
CA LEU A 120 13.06 1.32 12.17
C LEU A 120 12.92 1.13 10.64
N LEU A 121 13.64 0.15 10.07
CA LEU A 121 13.57 -0.13 8.63
C LEU A 121 12.16 -0.55 8.18
N LEU A 122 11.49 -1.37 8.99
CA LEU A 122 10.16 -1.90 8.71
C LEU A 122 9.04 -0.98 9.21
N TYR A 123 9.36 0.07 9.96
CA TYR A 123 8.38 0.95 10.63
C TYR A 123 7.43 0.16 11.54
N LEU A 124 7.97 -0.87 12.22
CA LEU A 124 7.24 -1.69 13.17
C LEU A 124 7.36 -1.10 14.56
N ASN A 125 6.27 -0.59 15.09
CA ASN A 125 6.20 -0.08 16.45
C ASN A 125 5.65 -1.14 17.42
N ASP A 126 4.54 -1.76 17.03
CA ASP A 126 3.83 -2.74 17.86
C ASP A 126 2.97 -3.65 16.98
N PHE A 127 2.40 -4.69 17.59
CA PHE A 127 1.40 -5.58 17.01
C PHE A 127 0.08 -5.41 17.76
N VAL A 128 -0.95 -4.99 17.04
CA VAL A 128 -2.22 -4.56 17.62
C VAL A 128 -3.39 -5.35 17.04
N ILE A 129 -4.44 -5.51 17.82
CA ILE A 129 -5.72 -6.04 17.36
C ILE A 129 -6.51 -4.88 16.74
N ILE A 130 -6.96 -5.07 15.52
CA ILE A 130 -7.85 -4.14 14.82
C ILE A 130 -9.18 -4.84 14.63
N GLU A 131 -10.27 -4.19 15.07
CA GLU A 131 -11.63 -4.71 14.95
C GLU A 131 -12.04 -4.96 13.51
N GLU A 132 -12.71 -6.07 13.24
CA GLU A 132 -13.16 -6.49 11.91
C GLU A 132 -13.95 -5.39 11.18
N GLU A 133 -14.77 -4.65 11.90
CA GLU A 133 -15.57 -3.55 11.34
C GLU A 133 -14.71 -2.50 10.62
N LYS A 134 -13.49 -2.23 11.10
CA LYS A 134 -12.56 -1.29 10.45
C LYS A 134 -12.07 -1.82 9.11
N TYR A 135 -11.86 -3.14 8.99
CA TYR A 135 -11.52 -3.77 7.72
C TYR A 135 -12.69 -3.70 6.75
N LEU A 136 -13.91 -4.04 7.19
CA LEU A 136 -15.11 -4.00 6.35
C LEU A 136 -15.42 -2.59 5.84
N LYS A 137 -15.22 -1.56 6.66
CA LYS A 137 -15.35 -0.15 6.23
C LYS A 137 -14.35 0.26 5.15
N SER A 138 -13.17 -0.35 5.12
CA SER A 138 -12.14 -0.03 4.14
C SER A 138 -12.39 -0.63 2.76
N LEU A 139 -13.34 -1.56 2.64
CA LEU A 139 -13.73 -2.20 1.38
C LEU A 139 -14.83 -1.43 0.61
N ARG A 140 -15.46 -0.45 1.25
CA ARG A 140 -16.52 0.39 0.69
C ARG A 140 -15.97 1.73 0.20
#